data_fe77dc03908cc983adf94ea3a8bf957c
#
_entry.id   fe77dc03908cc983adf94ea3a8bf957c
#
_cell.length_a   1.000
_cell.length_b   1.000
_cell.length_c   1.000
_cell.angle_alpha   90.00
_cell.angle_beta   90.00
_cell.angle_gamma   90.00
#
_symmetry.space_group_name_H-M   'P 1'
#
loop_
_entity.id
_entity.type
_entity.pdbx_description
1 polymer ?
#
loop_
_entity_poly.entity_id
_entity_poly.type
_entity_poly.pdbx_seq_one_letter_code
_entity_poly.pdbx_strand_id
1 'polypeptide(L)'
;MATDLTREIAIRWQDPDPRHVSLLQEGGITAVAAVPHPAFEQACRAAQIQVIPEASIRTVELEQAGRAAGGDLTVVKAGLWPGTRNPDPALASATRSVWLDQNCYLVRYLQALYPKVPPVLGYLPDEDAGITSGRAVRFESLELALAEAWLAGGNYLMAMDGRFREALLGGNQAARTAWQSLGRTARWLRSHAPLFRQPALPLITVLVDAGFMSHEIANLCFRHNVSPALAPASDPPLPDAARIRLLAACGIAAPQGPVRDRILAHATGGAVVVADEPGERAWWRIPGLKLLRSYEDREVFAAGQGQIVAYKEPVSDPGECALDLIDFAGRDYRPARLYNAQAAVAMAVLAPREGPLSGRAALHIVNYGQPSGFPVLARIHGHYQQATLLRPEADPAQVKVARRGAAAEVAIPQLVRAATVVFA
;
A
#
# COMPACT_ATOMS: atom_id res chain seq x y z
N MET A 1 4.79 -19.82 -21.66
CA MET A 1 4.19 -18.55 -21.25
C MET A 1 4.77 -18.22 -19.88
N ALA A 2 5.32 -17.03 -19.70
CA ALA A 2 5.74 -16.59 -18.36
C ALA A 2 4.49 -16.50 -17.48
N THR A 3 4.58 -17.05 -16.29
CA THR A 3 3.47 -17.06 -15.31
C THR A 3 3.25 -15.65 -14.80
N ASP A 4 2.09 -15.06 -15.05
CA ASP A 4 1.70 -13.77 -14.46
C ASP A 4 1.18 -14.00 -13.03
N LEU A 5 2.08 -14.03 -12.06
CA LEU A 5 1.71 -14.16 -10.65
C LEU A 5 0.87 -12.99 -10.12
N THR A 6 0.76 -11.89 -10.84
CA THR A 6 0.01 -10.74 -10.35
C THR A 6 -1.49 -11.00 -10.20
N ARG A 7 -1.99 -12.08 -10.81
CA ARG A 7 -3.41 -12.47 -10.76
C ARG A 7 -3.66 -13.74 -9.95
N GLU A 8 -2.61 -14.40 -9.48
CA GLU A 8 -2.70 -15.69 -8.82
C GLU A 8 -2.51 -15.54 -7.30
N ILE A 9 -3.19 -16.36 -6.55
CA ILE A 9 -2.93 -16.54 -5.12
C ILE A 9 -1.83 -17.59 -5.01
N ALA A 10 -0.61 -17.12 -4.78
CA ALA A 10 0.58 -17.93 -4.90
C ALA A 10 1.24 -18.20 -3.55
N ILE A 11 1.74 -19.43 -3.38
CA ILE A 11 2.46 -19.86 -2.17
C ILE A 11 3.69 -20.69 -2.51
N ARG A 12 4.77 -20.54 -1.74
CA ARG A 12 5.89 -21.47 -1.69
C ARG A 12 5.50 -22.68 -0.85
N TRP A 13 5.60 -23.88 -1.44
CA TRP A 13 5.19 -25.11 -0.78
C TRP A 13 6.35 -26.10 -0.71
N GLN A 14 6.90 -26.28 0.48
CA GLN A 14 8.11 -27.07 0.70
C GLN A 14 7.90 -28.59 0.67
N ASP A 15 6.64 -29.04 0.82
CA ASP A 15 6.30 -30.48 0.89
C ASP A 15 5.33 -30.85 -0.24
N PRO A 16 5.83 -31.24 -1.42
CA PRO A 16 5.04 -31.53 -2.60
C PRO A 16 4.34 -32.89 -2.52
N ASP A 17 3.54 -33.12 -1.49
CA ASP A 17 2.72 -34.32 -1.33
C ASP A 17 1.34 -34.13 -1.98
N PRO A 18 0.90 -35.02 -2.88
CA PRO A 18 -0.43 -34.96 -3.50
C PRO A 18 -1.59 -34.88 -2.49
N ARG A 19 -1.42 -35.44 -1.29
CA ARG A 19 -2.42 -35.39 -0.20
C ARG A 19 -2.71 -33.97 0.29
N HIS A 20 -1.79 -33.04 0.08
CA HIS A 20 -1.92 -31.65 0.53
C HIS A 20 -2.70 -30.76 -0.46
N VAL A 21 -3.04 -31.25 -1.65
CA VAL A 21 -3.72 -30.44 -2.68
C VAL A 21 -5.08 -29.94 -2.21
N SER A 22 -5.84 -30.75 -1.48
CA SER A 22 -7.12 -30.34 -0.89
C SER A 22 -6.94 -29.17 0.10
N LEU A 23 -5.86 -29.17 0.87
CA LEU A 23 -5.52 -28.10 1.79
C LEU A 23 -5.16 -26.81 1.04
N LEU A 24 -4.45 -26.91 -0.08
CA LEU A 24 -4.16 -25.75 -0.95
C LEU A 24 -5.46 -25.16 -1.52
N GLN A 25 -6.40 -25.99 -1.95
CA GLN A 25 -7.73 -25.51 -2.41
C GLN A 25 -8.50 -24.82 -1.29
N GLU A 26 -8.47 -25.36 -0.06
CA GLU A 26 -9.08 -24.73 1.12
C GLU A 26 -8.51 -23.32 1.36
N GLY A 27 -7.19 -23.16 1.24
CA GLY A 27 -6.49 -21.87 1.33
C GLY A 27 -6.72 -20.93 0.14
N GLY A 28 -7.52 -21.34 -0.86
CA GLY A 28 -7.77 -20.52 -2.06
C GLY A 28 -6.56 -20.36 -2.97
N ILE A 29 -5.57 -21.25 -2.86
CA ILE A 29 -4.33 -21.21 -3.62
C ILE A 29 -4.61 -21.56 -5.08
N THR A 30 -4.05 -20.77 -6.00
CA THR A 30 -4.18 -20.97 -7.45
C THR A 30 -2.85 -21.19 -8.14
N ALA A 31 -1.74 -20.87 -7.45
CA ALA A 31 -0.40 -21.17 -7.92
C ALA A 31 0.50 -21.62 -6.77
N VAL A 32 1.35 -22.58 -7.03
CA VAL A 32 2.27 -23.16 -6.06
C VAL A 32 3.69 -23.11 -6.62
N ALA A 33 4.60 -22.51 -5.88
CA ALA A 33 6.02 -22.62 -6.11
C ALA A 33 6.56 -23.82 -5.34
N ALA A 34 7.04 -24.83 -6.04
CA ALA A 34 7.51 -26.07 -5.42
C ALA A 34 8.68 -26.69 -6.19
N VAL A 35 9.39 -27.58 -5.49
CA VAL A 35 10.35 -28.48 -6.14
C VAL A 35 9.57 -29.46 -7.04
N PRO A 36 10.04 -29.75 -8.26
CA PRO A 36 9.36 -30.65 -9.18
C PRO A 36 9.06 -32.02 -8.57
N HIS A 37 7.79 -32.44 -8.61
CA HIS A 37 7.32 -33.73 -8.13
C HIS A 37 6.14 -34.20 -8.98
N PRO A 38 6.30 -35.20 -9.89
CA PRO A 38 5.32 -35.55 -10.91
C PRO A 38 3.92 -35.82 -10.39
N ALA A 39 3.79 -36.59 -9.30
CA ALA A 39 2.48 -36.94 -8.71
C ALA A 39 1.79 -35.71 -8.11
N PHE A 40 2.53 -34.83 -7.46
CA PHE A 40 2.01 -33.56 -6.93
C PHE A 40 1.57 -32.61 -8.04
N GLU A 41 2.38 -32.48 -9.10
CA GLU A 41 2.04 -31.65 -10.26
C GLU A 41 0.77 -32.15 -10.96
N GLN A 42 0.62 -33.46 -11.11
CA GLN A 42 -0.59 -34.04 -11.67
C GLN A 42 -1.83 -33.77 -10.80
N ALA A 43 -1.71 -33.91 -9.48
CA ALA A 43 -2.79 -33.59 -8.55
C ALA A 43 -3.15 -32.11 -8.54
N CYS A 44 -2.15 -31.21 -8.54
CA CYS A 44 -2.35 -29.77 -8.67
C CYS A 44 -3.06 -29.39 -9.98
N ARG A 45 -2.64 -29.99 -11.10
CA ARG A 45 -3.27 -29.76 -12.41
C ARG A 45 -4.74 -30.18 -12.41
N ALA A 46 -5.05 -31.33 -11.83
CA ALA A 46 -6.44 -31.81 -11.67
C ALA A 46 -7.28 -30.87 -10.80
N ALA A 47 -6.65 -30.20 -9.83
CA ALA A 47 -7.25 -29.21 -8.95
C ALA A 47 -7.25 -27.77 -9.51
N GLN A 48 -6.80 -27.57 -10.75
CA GLN A 48 -6.62 -26.26 -11.40
C GLN A 48 -5.64 -25.33 -10.66
N ILE A 49 -4.66 -25.89 -9.97
CA ILE A 49 -3.57 -25.17 -9.32
C ILE A 49 -2.35 -25.23 -10.24
N GLN A 50 -1.80 -24.07 -10.60
CA GLN A 50 -0.60 -23.98 -11.40
C GLN A 50 0.63 -24.30 -10.55
N VAL A 51 1.52 -25.15 -11.06
CA VAL A 51 2.82 -25.40 -10.42
C VAL A 51 3.91 -24.60 -11.13
N ILE A 52 4.70 -23.89 -10.35
CA ILE A 52 5.82 -23.06 -10.78
C ILE A 52 7.09 -23.70 -10.18
N PRO A 53 8.11 -23.99 -10.98
CA PRO A 53 9.37 -24.44 -10.43
C PRO A 53 9.97 -23.39 -9.49
N GLU A 54 10.30 -23.77 -8.26
CA GLU A 54 10.91 -22.86 -7.28
C GLU A 54 12.18 -22.19 -7.84
N ALA A 55 12.98 -22.93 -8.60
CA ALA A 55 14.21 -22.44 -9.25
C ALA A 55 13.97 -21.33 -10.28
N SER A 56 12.72 -21.11 -10.75
CA SER A 56 12.36 -20.02 -11.65
C SER A 56 12.00 -18.71 -10.94
N ILE A 57 12.01 -18.71 -9.60
CA ILE A 57 11.68 -17.56 -8.79
C ILE A 57 12.95 -16.91 -8.28
N ARG A 58 13.14 -15.66 -8.63
CA ARG A 58 14.25 -14.85 -8.13
C ARG A 58 13.76 -13.91 -7.04
N THR A 59 14.22 -14.10 -5.81
CA THR A 59 14.01 -13.14 -4.72
C THR A 59 15.13 -12.12 -4.72
N VAL A 60 14.78 -10.82 -4.65
CA VAL A 60 15.72 -9.70 -4.72
C VAL A 60 15.43 -8.70 -3.60
N GLU A 61 16.48 -8.01 -3.15
CA GLU A 61 16.33 -6.87 -2.26
C GLU A 61 15.72 -5.67 -3.00
N LEU A 62 15.17 -4.72 -2.26
CA LEU A 62 14.48 -3.55 -2.82
C LEU A 62 15.32 -2.78 -3.84
N GLU A 63 16.61 -2.56 -3.54
CA GLU A 63 17.54 -1.81 -4.38
C GLU A 63 17.83 -2.51 -5.74
N GLN A 64 17.51 -3.79 -5.81
CA GLN A 64 17.70 -4.62 -7.00
C GLN A 64 16.42 -4.78 -7.83
N ALA A 65 15.28 -4.32 -7.33
CA ALA A 65 13.96 -4.52 -7.96
C ALA A 65 13.92 -4.00 -9.42
N GLY A 66 14.59 -2.88 -9.69
CA GLY A 66 14.66 -2.30 -11.04
C GLY A 66 15.61 -3.01 -12.01
N ARG A 67 16.44 -3.92 -11.53
CA ARG A 67 17.40 -4.67 -12.35
C ARG A 67 16.86 -6.03 -12.80
N ALA A 68 15.62 -6.32 -12.49
CA ALA A 68 14.96 -7.56 -12.89
C ALA A 68 14.71 -7.55 -14.39
N ALA A 69 15.68 -7.99 -15.17
CA ALA A 69 15.58 -8.11 -16.61
C ALA A 69 15.21 -9.55 -16.99
N GLY A 70 14.09 -9.66 -17.69
CA GLY A 70 13.78 -10.71 -18.65
C GLY A 70 13.71 -12.17 -18.18
N GLY A 71 12.48 -12.69 -18.03
CA GLY A 71 12.20 -14.12 -18.04
C GLY A 71 11.89 -14.77 -16.69
N ASP A 72 12.56 -14.37 -15.63
CA ASP A 72 12.33 -14.93 -14.29
C ASP A 72 11.26 -14.14 -13.54
N LEU A 73 10.47 -14.86 -12.74
CA LEU A 73 9.57 -14.22 -11.82
C LEU A 73 10.34 -13.56 -10.70
N THR A 74 10.29 -12.23 -10.66
CA THR A 74 10.97 -11.46 -9.63
C THR A 74 10.04 -11.20 -8.44
N VAL A 75 10.49 -11.59 -7.26
CA VAL A 75 9.84 -11.33 -5.98
C VAL A 75 10.73 -10.37 -5.20
N VAL A 76 10.16 -9.25 -4.76
CA VAL A 76 10.89 -8.29 -3.93
C VAL A 76 10.74 -8.67 -2.46
N LYS A 77 11.84 -8.78 -1.77
CA LYS A 77 11.86 -9.06 -0.33
C LYS A 77 11.19 -7.89 0.41
N ALA A 78 10.09 -8.18 1.08
CA ALA A 78 9.39 -7.18 1.86
C ALA A 78 10.12 -6.95 3.20
N GLY A 79 10.09 -5.71 3.71
CA GLY A 79 10.90 -5.33 4.85
C GLY A 79 10.52 -6.01 6.16
N LEU A 80 9.23 -6.08 6.51
CA LEU A 80 8.75 -6.58 7.81
C LEU A 80 7.45 -7.35 7.67
N TRP A 81 7.27 -8.36 8.49
CA TRP A 81 5.97 -9.03 8.62
C TRP A 81 4.93 -8.02 9.11
N PRO A 82 3.77 -7.92 8.41
CA PRO A 82 2.76 -6.94 8.75
C PRO A 82 2.10 -7.25 10.10
N GLY A 83 1.82 -6.19 10.84
CA GLY A 83 1.18 -6.30 12.15
C GLY A 83 1.33 -5.05 12.99
N THR A 84 0.95 -5.17 14.25
CA THR A 84 1.16 -4.14 15.26
C THR A 84 2.35 -4.49 16.12
N ARG A 85 3.23 -3.53 16.35
CA ARG A 85 4.23 -3.63 17.42
C ARG A 85 3.64 -3.07 18.71
N ASN A 86 3.86 -3.79 19.80
CA ASN A 86 3.73 -3.15 21.11
C ASN A 86 4.79 -2.07 21.21
N PRO A 87 4.42 -0.82 21.51
CA PRO A 87 5.42 0.21 21.70
C PRO A 87 6.38 -0.24 22.80
N ASP A 88 7.69 0.01 22.59
CA ASP A 88 8.65 -0.07 23.66
C ASP A 88 8.14 0.82 24.81
N PRO A 89 8.01 0.32 26.06
CA PRO A 89 7.55 1.14 27.17
C PRO A 89 8.36 2.43 27.34
N ALA A 90 9.64 2.43 26.94
CA ALA A 90 10.50 3.61 26.95
C ALA A 90 10.14 4.65 25.89
N LEU A 91 9.55 4.23 24.74
CA LEU A 91 9.15 5.09 23.62
C LEU A 91 7.65 5.39 23.61
N ALA A 92 6.85 4.65 24.38
CA ALA A 92 5.39 4.75 24.41
C ALA A 92 4.86 6.11 24.94
N SER A 93 5.70 6.90 25.56
CA SER A 93 5.32 8.22 26.08
C SER A 93 5.18 9.30 24.99
N ALA A 94 5.78 9.11 23.81
CA ALA A 94 5.86 10.13 22.78
C ALA A 94 4.73 10.09 21.75
N THR A 95 4.16 8.91 21.47
CA THR A 95 3.10 8.78 20.47
C THR A 95 1.92 7.94 20.99
N ARG A 96 0.72 8.49 20.89
CA ARG A 96 -0.54 7.78 21.18
C ARG A 96 -0.96 6.80 20.08
N SER A 97 -0.19 6.68 19.01
CA SER A 97 -0.49 5.84 17.86
C SER A 97 0.27 4.52 17.94
N VAL A 98 -0.41 3.44 17.61
CA VAL A 98 0.20 2.12 17.49
C VAL A 98 1.15 2.12 16.29
N TRP A 99 2.37 1.60 16.47
CA TRP A 99 3.29 1.42 15.35
C TRP A 99 2.83 0.26 14.48
N LEU A 100 2.62 0.55 13.19
CA LEU A 100 2.24 -0.44 12.19
C LEU A 100 3.44 -0.85 11.35
N ASP A 101 3.74 -2.14 11.36
CA ASP A 101 4.58 -2.75 10.33
C ASP A 101 3.69 -3.06 9.14
N GLN A 102 3.81 -2.30 8.07
CA GLN A 102 2.96 -2.38 6.87
C GLN A 102 3.79 -2.21 5.60
N ASN A 103 3.35 -2.85 4.51
CA ASN A 103 4.02 -2.82 3.22
C ASN A 103 3.14 -2.24 2.09
N CYS A 104 1.98 -1.66 2.41
CA CYS A 104 1.13 -1.01 1.39
C CYS A 104 1.90 0.09 0.64
N TYR A 105 2.70 0.88 1.37
CA TYR A 105 3.53 1.91 0.79
C TYR A 105 4.57 1.33 -0.17
N LEU A 106 5.18 0.18 0.18
CA LEU A 106 6.23 -0.47 -0.60
C LEU A 106 5.71 -0.92 -1.96
N VAL A 107 4.50 -1.49 -2.01
CA VAL A 107 3.83 -1.84 -3.26
C VAL A 107 3.64 -0.59 -4.13
N ARG A 108 3.13 0.50 -3.55
CA ARG A 108 2.91 1.76 -4.27
C ARG A 108 4.22 2.42 -4.71
N TYR A 109 5.25 2.35 -3.89
CA TYR A 109 6.59 2.84 -4.20
C TYR A 109 7.21 2.08 -5.39
N LEU A 110 7.14 0.74 -5.37
CA LEU A 110 7.60 -0.10 -6.48
C LEU A 110 6.83 0.19 -7.77
N GLN A 111 5.51 0.38 -7.70
CA GLN A 111 4.71 0.77 -8.87
C GLN A 111 5.13 2.12 -9.46
N ALA A 112 5.48 3.08 -8.60
CA ALA A 112 5.94 4.39 -9.04
C ALA A 112 7.31 4.31 -9.73
N LEU A 113 8.27 3.62 -9.13
CA LEU A 113 9.63 3.56 -9.66
C LEU A 113 9.76 2.59 -10.85
N TYR A 114 9.03 1.47 -10.82
CA TYR A 114 9.17 0.38 -11.79
C TYR A 114 7.81 -0.01 -12.41
N PRO A 115 7.14 0.90 -13.12
CA PRO A 115 5.76 0.69 -13.60
C PRO A 115 5.59 -0.50 -14.56
N LYS A 116 6.69 -0.99 -15.15
CA LYS A 116 6.70 -2.15 -16.05
C LYS A 116 6.84 -3.49 -15.31
N VAL A 117 7.19 -3.47 -14.04
CA VAL A 117 7.39 -4.66 -13.20
C VAL A 117 6.26 -4.71 -12.18
N PRO A 118 5.31 -5.65 -12.32
CA PRO A 118 4.28 -5.81 -11.30
C PRO A 118 4.91 -6.13 -9.95
N PRO A 119 4.62 -5.39 -8.88
CA PRO A 119 5.22 -5.65 -7.59
C PRO A 119 4.65 -6.93 -7.00
N VAL A 120 5.51 -7.94 -6.86
CA VAL A 120 5.24 -9.16 -6.08
C VAL A 120 6.18 -9.14 -4.88
N LEU A 121 5.59 -9.02 -3.70
CA LEU A 121 6.34 -9.09 -2.45
C LEU A 121 6.49 -10.54 -1.99
N GLY A 122 7.47 -10.81 -1.15
CA GLY A 122 7.65 -12.12 -0.53
C GLY A 122 8.56 -12.04 0.68
N TYR A 123 8.46 -13.07 1.51
CA TYR A 123 9.35 -13.30 2.65
C TYR A 123 9.98 -14.67 2.52
N LEU A 124 11.15 -14.83 3.10
CA LEU A 124 11.76 -16.13 3.37
C LEU A 124 11.69 -16.33 4.90
N PRO A 125 10.67 -17.04 5.41
CA PRO A 125 10.32 -17.01 6.83
C PRO A 125 11.45 -17.39 7.78
N ASP A 126 12.33 -18.27 7.35
CA ASP A 126 13.44 -18.79 8.16
C ASP A 126 14.69 -17.88 8.08
N GLU A 127 14.72 -16.91 7.15
CA GLU A 127 15.87 -16.04 6.88
C GLU A 127 15.59 -14.57 7.17
N ASP A 128 14.29 -14.18 7.23
CA ASP A 128 13.94 -12.77 7.23
C ASP A 128 14.01 -12.11 8.59
N ALA A 129 14.57 -10.90 8.58
CA ALA A 129 14.63 -10.01 9.71
C ALA A 129 13.24 -9.77 10.32
N GLY A 130 13.16 -9.73 11.64
CA GLY A 130 11.91 -9.57 12.39
C GLY A 130 11.28 -10.88 12.84
N ILE A 131 11.69 -12.03 12.32
CA ILE A 131 11.42 -13.34 12.91
C ILE A 131 12.63 -13.69 13.76
N THR A 132 12.58 -13.35 15.02
CA THR A 132 13.58 -13.80 16.00
C THR A 132 13.03 -14.98 16.78
N SER A 133 13.90 -15.77 17.42
CA SER A 133 13.49 -16.88 18.31
C SER A 133 12.49 -16.47 19.40
N GLY A 134 12.38 -15.18 19.71
CA GLY A 134 11.41 -14.61 20.66
C GLY A 134 10.17 -13.99 20.01
N ARG A 135 10.11 -13.86 18.67
CA ARG A 135 8.98 -13.25 17.95
C ARG A 135 8.40 -14.21 16.92
N ALA A 136 7.49 -15.05 17.35
CA ALA A 136 6.76 -15.92 16.45
C ALA A 136 5.80 -15.11 15.56
N VAL A 137 5.80 -15.37 14.25
CA VAL A 137 4.81 -14.84 13.32
C VAL A 137 3.45 -15.43 13.67
N ARG A 138 2.42 -14.59 13.76
CA ARG A 138 1.05 -15.07 13.99
C ARG A 138 0.55 -15.76 12.72
N PHE A 139 -0.28 -16.78 12.88
CA PHE A 139 -0.86 -17.50 11.72
C PHE A 139 -1.64 -16.55 10.80
N GLU A 140 -2.31 -15.55 11.38
CA GLU A 140 -3.08 -14.54 10.64
C GLU A 140 -2.22 -13.54 9.87
N SER A 141 -0.92 -13.47 10.15
CA SER A 141 -0.02 -12.52 9.45
C SER A 141 0.12 -12.87 7.96
N LEU A 142 -0.05 -14.13 7.58
CA LEU A 142 -0.03 -14.54 6.18
C LEU A 142 -1.22 -13.97 5.39
N GLU A 143 -2.43 -14.03 5.98
CA GLU A 143 -3.63 -13.41 5.42
C GLU A 143 -3.47 -11.90 5.28
N LEU A 144 -2.88 -11.28 6.31
CA LEU A 144 -2.67 -9.83 6.35
C LEU A 144 -1.68 -9.38 5.27
N ALA A 145 -0.55 -10.10 5.09
CA ALA A 145 0.42 -9.82 4.05
C ALA A 145 -0.18 -9.95 2.63
N LEU A 146 -0.99 -10.97 2.40
CA LEU A 146 -1.71 -11.14 1.15
C LEU A 146 -2.68 -9.98 0.90
N ALA A 147 -3.49 -9.63 1.92
CA ALA A 147 -4.50 -8.59 1.81
C ALA A 147 -3.87 -7.21 1.54
N GLU A 148 -2.81 -6.83 2.29
CA GLU A 148 -2.18 -5.52 2.11
C GLU A 148 -1.54 -5.38 0.72
N ALA A 149 -0.85 -6.41 0.23
CA ALA A 149 -0.22 -6.37 -1.08
C ALA A 149 -1.24 -6.24 -2.21
N TRP A 150 -2.33 -7.03 -2.16
CA TRP A 150 -3.39 -6.96 -3.17
C TRP A 150 -4.16 -5.63 -3.14
N LEU A 151 -4.57 -5.17 -1.97
CA LEU A 151 -5.31 -3.91 -1.82
C LEU A 151 -4.45 -2.70 -2.23
N ALA A 152 -3.14 -2.80 -2.10
CA ALA A 152 -2.21 -1.81 -2.64
C ALA A 152 -1.95 -1.95 -4.16
N GLY A 153 -2.50 -2.97 -4.82
CA GLY A 153 -2.41 -3.18 -6.28
C GLY A 153 -1.24 -4.04 -6.74
N GLY A 154 -0.54 -4.69 -5.82
CA GLY A 154 0.51 -5.68 -6.08
C GLY A 154 0.05 -7.11 -5.83
N ASN A 155 0.99 -7.96 -5.48
CA ASN A 155 0.74 -9.32 -5.03
C ASN A 155 1.76 -9.74 -3.97
N TYR A 156 1.50 -10.89 -3.37
CA TYR A 156 2.35 -11.51 -2.37
C TYR A 156 2.55 -12.99 -2.66
N LEU A 157 3.80 -13.40 -2.85
CA LEU A 157 4.16 -14.81 -2.88
C LEU A 157 4.30 -15.28 -1.43
N MET A 158 3.26 -15.96 -0.96
CA MET A 158 3.19 -16.44 0.41
C MET A 158 4.26 -17.48 0.72
N ALA A 159 4.75 -17.48 1.97
CA ALA A 159 5.56 -18.55 2.52
C ALA A 159 5.19 -18.74 4.00
N MET A 160 5.04 -19.97 4.42
CA MET A 160 4.76 -20.31 5.81
C MET A 160 6.05 -20.60 6.56
N ASP A 161 6.15 -20.10 7.81
CA ASP A 161 7.18 -20.58 8.72
C ASP A 161 6.95 -22.08 9.09
N GLY A 162 8.01 -22.74 9.53
CA GLY A 162 7.96 -24.17 9.88
C GLY A 162 6.88 -24.47 10.92
N ARG A 163 6.72 -23.60 11.91
CA ARG A 163 5.71 -23.73 12.98
C ARG A 163 4.28 -23.71 12.44
N PHE A 164 3.96 -22.76 11.55
CA PHE A 164 2.62 -22.69 10.95
C PHE A 164 2.36 -23.93 10.10
N ARG A 165 3.32 -24.32 9.28
CA ARG A 165 3.20 -25.51 8.43
C ARG A 165 2.99 -26.77 9.25
N GLU A 166 3.81 -27.04 10.25
CA GLU A 166 3.67 -28.21 11.14
C GLU A 166 2.31 -28.23 11.86
N ALA A 167 1.89 -27.06 12.39
CA ALA A 167 0.60 -26.95 13.05
C ALA A 167 -0.56 -27.20 12.08
N LEU A 168 -0.49 -26.67 10.85
CA LEU A 168 -1.52 -26.85 9.85
C LEU A 168 -1.62 -28.31 9.38
N LEU A 169 -0.50 -28.94 9.04
CA LEU A 169 -0.44 -30.35 8.62
C LEU A 169 -0.81 -31.29 9.76
N GLY A 170 -0.43 -30.97 10.99
CA GLY A 170 -0.80 -31.70 12.20
C GLY A 170 -2.25 -31.50 12.65
N GLY A 171 -3.04 -30.69 11.94
CA GLY A 171 -4.46 -30.50 12.24
C GLY A 171 -4.78 -29.60 13.40
N ASN A 172 -3.84 -28.74 13.82
CA ASN A 172 -4.07 -27.73 14.87
C ASN A 172 -5.23 -26.80 14.49
N GLN A 173 -6.20 -26.68 15.39
CA GLN A 173 -7.45 -25.94 15.12
C GLN A 173 -7.21 -24.45 14.85
N ALA A 174 -6.29 -23.79 15.58
CA ALA A 174 -6.00 -22.38 15.38
C ALA A 174 -5.33 -22.13 14.00
N ALA A 175 -4.39 -23.01 13.60
CA ALA A 175 -3.76 -22.97 12.29
C ALA A 175 -4.78 -23.19 11.17
N ARG A 176 -5.68 -24.17 11.32
CA ARG A 176 -6.76 -24.42 10.34
C ARG A 176 -7.72 -23.24 10.23
N THR A 177 -8.12 -22.64 11.36
CA THR A 177 -8.99 -21.46 11.35
C THR A 177 -8.36 -20.31 10.62
N ALA A 178 -7.07 -20.03 10.86
CA ALA A 178 -6.33 -18.98 10.16
C ALA A 178 -6.21 -19.29 8.65
N TRP A 179 -5.96 -20.57 8.28
CA TRP A 179 -5.87 -20.99 6.90
C TRP A 179 -7.20 -20.86 6.14
N GLN A 180 -8.31 -21.20 6.77
CA GLN A 180 -9.66 -21.01 6.22
C GLN A 180 -10.01 -19.53 6.05
N SER A 181 -9.61 -18.69 7.00
CA SER A 181 -9.76 -17.24 6.90
C SER A 181 -8.99 -16.68 5.70
N LEU A 182 -7.72 -17.09 5.57
CA LEU A 182 -6.90 -16.74 4.41
C LEU A 182 -7.58 -17.17 3.11
N GLY A 183 -8.14 -18.41 3.05
CA GLY A 183 -8.83 -18.90 1.86
C GLY A 183 -10.07 -18.07 1.48
N ARG A 184 -10.84 -17.59 2.45
CA ARG A 184 -11.95 -16.65 2.18
C ARG A 184 -11.45 -15.34 1.61
N THR A 185 -10.44 -14.75 2.24
CA THR A 185 -9.82 -13.49 1.78
C THR A 185 -9.20 -13.65 0.40
N ALA A 186 -8.50 -14.74 0.14
CA ALA A 186 -7.89 -15.04 -1.15
C ALA A 186 -8.93 -15.09 -2.30
N ARG A 187 -10.02 -15.81 -2.10
CA ARG A 187 -11.12 -15.89 -3.06
C ARG A 187 -11.79 -14.53 -3.27
N TRP A 188 -12.01 -13.76 -2.21
CA TRP A 188 -12.56 -12.41 -2.27
C TRP A 188 -11.65 -11.46 -3.05
N LEU A 189 -10.35 -11.47 -2.78
CA LEU A 189 -9.38 -10.64 -3.49
C LEU A 189 -9.38 -10.96 -4.99
N ARG A 190 -9.38 -12.24 -5.33
CA ARG A 190 -9.38 -12.67 -6.72
C ARG A 190 -10.66 -12.30 -7.47
N SER A 191 -11.83 -12.44 -6.84
CA SER A 191 -13.12 -12.06 -7.44
C SER A 191 -13.29 -10.56 -7.64
N HIS A 192 -12.54 -9.74 -6.89
CA HIS A 192 -12.59 -8.27 -6.95
C HIS A 192 -11.32 -7.65 -7.51
N ALA A 193 -10.43 -8.43 -8.14
CA ALA A 193 -9.13 -8.01 -8.64
C ALA A 193 -9.12 -6.69 -9.47
N PRO A 194 -10.12 -6.39 -10.31
CA PRO A 194 -10.17 -5.13 -11.06
C PRO A 194 -10.17 -3.87 -10.18
N LEU A 195 -10.64 -3.95 -8.93
CA LEU A 195 -10.68 -2.82 -8.00
C LEU A 195 -9.30 -2.41 -7.49
N PHE A 196 -8.37 -3.37 -7.35
CA PHE A 196 -7.15 -3.15 -6.59
C PHE A 196 -6.01 -2.51 -7.40
N ARG A 197 -6.09 -2.55 -8.72
CA ARG A 197 -5.05 -2.00 -9.63
C ARG A 197 -5.34 -0.60 -10.12
N GLN A 198 -6.20 0.10 -9.42
CA GLN A 198 -6.57 1.46 -9.79
C GLN A 198 -5.57 2.49 -9.27
N PRO A 199 -5.36 3.59 -10.01
CA PRO A 199 -4.49 4.68 -9.56
C PRO A 199 -4.99 5.30 -8.26
N ALA A 200 -4.07 5.73 -7.39
CA ALA A 200 -4.41 6.49 -6.20
C ALA A 200 -5.09 7.83 -6.55
N LEU A 201 -5.95 8.33 -5.66
CA LEU A 201 -6.47 9.69 -5.77
C LEU A 201 -5.31 10.69 -5.60
N PRO A 202 -5.07 11.59 -6.56
CA PRO A 202 -3.85 12.38 -6.61
C PRO A 202 -3.90 13.66 -5.76
N LEU A 203 -4.81 13.78 -4.81
CA LEU A 203 -4.95 14.99 -3.97
C LEU A 203 -3.67 15.37 -3.25
N ILE A 204 -2.96 14.39 -2.71
CA ILE A 204 -1.62 14.51 -2.19
C ILE A 204 -0.76 13.59 -3.03
N THR A 205 0.25 14.16 -3.69
CA THR A 205 1.21 13.41 -4.50
C THR A 205 2.60 13.62 -3.93
N VAL A 206 3.32 12.53 -3.67
CA VAL A 206 4.72 12.55 -3.23
C VAL A 206 5.59 12.03 -4.35
N LEU A 207 6.57 12.83 -4.75
CA LEU A 207 7.59 12.40 -5.71
C LEU A 207 8.60 11.52 -4.98
N VAL A 208 8.95 10.41 -5.62
CA VAL A 208 9.88 9.42 -5.07
C VAL A 208 10.98 9.09 -6.06
N ASP A 209 12.16 8.82 -5.54
CA ASP A 209 13.29 8.25 -6.26
C ASP A 209 13.82 7.03 -5.48
N ALA A 210 14.97 6.49 -5.88
CA ALA A 210 15.58 5.36 -5.17
C ALA A 210 16.29 5.76 -3.86
N GLY A 211 16.14 7.00 -3.41
CA GLY A 211 16.75 7.53 -2.20
C GLY A 211 16.00 7.13 -0.92
N PHE A 212 16.74 6.95 0.16
CA PHE A 212 16.19 6.59 1.48
C PHE A 212 15.15 7.62 1.97
N MET A 213 15.41 8.92 1.80
CA MET A 213 14.56 9.97 2.38
C MET A 213 13.15 9.97 1.75
N SER A 214 13.06 9.95 0.42
CA SER A 214 11.77 9.94 -0.28
C SER A 214 10.97 8.65 0.01
N HIS A 215 11.68 7.51 0.16
CA HIS A 215 11.12 6.23 0.55
C HIS A 215 10.49 6.31 1.96
N GLU A 216 11.23 6.85 2.95
CA GLU A 216 10.74 6.96 4.32
C GLU A 216 9.63 8.01 4.48
N ILE A 217 9.68 9.14 3.77
CA ILE A 217 8.56 10.10 3.74
C ILE A 217 7.28 9.39 3.26
N ALA A 218 7.36 8.62 2.17
CA ALA A 218 6.22 7.86 1.66
C ALA A 218 5.71 6.85 2.69
N ASN A 219 6.59 6.05 3.28
CA ASN A 219 6.26 5.08 4.35
C ASN A 219 5.51 5.75 5.51
N LEU A 220 6.03 6.86 6.02
CA LEU A 220 5.47 7.55 7.17
C LEU A 220 4.15 8.25 6.86
N CYS A 221 3.95 8.74 5.64
CA CYS A 221 2.62 9.19 5.20
C CYS A 221 1.58 8.07 5.33
N PHE A 222 1.88 6.85 4.85
CA PHE A 222 0.95 5.71 4.97
C PHE A 222 0.68 5.34 6.44
N ARG A 223 1.68 5.41 7.31
CA ARG A 223 1.51 5.17 8.75
C ARG A 223 0.60 6.20 9.43
N HIS A 224 0.61 7.43 8.96
CA HIS A 224 -0.29 8.49 9.43
C HIS A 224 -1.68 8.46 8.75
N ASN A 225 -2.01 7.38 8.05
CA ASN A 225 -3.28 7.24 7.32
C ASN A 225 -3.48 8.32 6.25
N VAL A 226 -2.40 8.77 5.66
CA VAL A 226 -2.43 9.58 4.44
C VAL A 226 -1.70 8.77 3.39
N SER A 227 -2.46 8.04 2.60
CA SER A 227 -1.91 7.24 1.51
C SER A 227 -1.83 8.13 0.26
N PRO A 228 -0.72 8.84 0.04
CA PRO A 228 -0.58 9.72 -1.11
C PRO A 228 -0.49 8.91 -2.41
N ALA A 229 -0.75 9.55 -3.52
CA ALA A 229 -0.26 9.07 -4.81
C ALA A 229 1.27 9.20 -4.82
N LEU A 230 1.96 8.16 -5.28
CA LEU A 230 3.41 8.20 -5.46
C LEU A 230 3.72 8.32 -6.95
N ALA A 231 4.67 9.18 -7.31
CA ALA A 231 5.10 9.37 -8.68
C ALA A 231 6.63 9.44 -8.77
N PRO A 232 7.26 8.89 -9.84
CA PRO A 232 8.71 8.92 -9.99
C PRO A 232 9.20 10.36 -10.18
N ALA A 233 10.23 10.75 -9.45
CA ALA A 233 10.79 12.10 -9.55
C ALA A 233 11.42 12.38 -10.92
N SER A 234 11.89 11.36 -11.64
CA SER A 234 12.55 11.50 -12.93
C SER A 234 11.62 11.90 -14.09
N ASP A 235 10.39 11.40 -14.09
CA ASP A 235 9.36 11.72 -15.10
C ASP A 235 7.96 11.48 -14.53
N PRO A 236 7.46 12.37 -13.65
CA PRO A 236 6.20 12.17 -12.96
C PRO A 236 5.01 12.30 -13.91
N PRO A 237 4.13 11.29 -13.99
CA PRO A 237 2.88 11.37 -14.74
C PRO A 237 1.84 12.18 -13.94
N LEU A 238 2.07 13.48 -13.82
CA LEU A 238 1.21 14.37 -13.04
C LEU A 238 -0.11 14.65 -13.77
N PRO A 239 -1.28 14.48 -13.13
CA PRO A 239 -2.56 14.90 -13.67
C PRO A 239 -2.69 16.44 -13.66
N ASP A 240 -3.79 16.96 -14.18
CA ASP A 240 -4.07 18.41 -14.15
C ASP A 240 -3.92 19.01 -12.75
N ALA A 241 -3.38 20.24 -12.68
CA ALA A 241 -3.11 20.92 -11.43
C ALA A 241 -4.35 21.03 -10.51
N ALA A 242 -5.54 21.19 -11.06
CA ALA A 242 -6.79 21.23 -10.31
C ALA A 242 -7.12 19.93 -9.52
N ARG A 243 -6.48 18.81 -9.85
CA ARG A 243 -6.67 17.52 -9.17
C ARG A 243 -5.67 17.27 -8.06
N ILE A 244 -4.59 18.05 -8.00
CA ILE A 244 -3.55 17.96 -6.97
C ILE A 244 -3.70 19.13 -6.03
N ARG A 245 -3.89 18.86 -4.75
CA ARG A 245 -3.88 19.90 -3.70
C ARG A 245 -2.47 20.16 -3.20
N LEU A 246 -1.67 19.09 -3.06
CA LEU A 246 -0.30 19.14 -2.59
C LEU A 246 0.59 18.22 -3.42
N LEU A 247 1.73 18.76 -3.85
CA LEU A 247 2.80 18.04 -4.54
C LEU A 247 4.10 18.17 -3.72
N ALA A 248 4.54 17.08 -3.11
CA ALA A 248 5.78 17.07 -2.33
C ALA A 248 6.96 16.60 -3.20
N ALA A 249 8.01 17.42 -3.22
CA ALA A 249 9.27 17.16 -3.89
C ALA A 249 10.42 17.30 -2.87
N CYS A 250 10.33 16.52 -1.79
CA CYS A 250 11.27 16.49 -0.68
C CYS A 250 12.06 15.20 -0.66
N GLY A 251 13.33 15.25 -0.26
CA GLY A 251 14.20 14.09 -0.17
C GLY A 251 14.54 13.42 -1.50
N ILE A 252 14.41 14.14 -2.60
CA ILE A 252 14.71 13.68 -3.97
C ILE A 252 15.83 14.53 -4.60
N ALA A 253 16.44 14.01 -5.67
CA ALA A 253 17.34 14.81 -6.47
C ALA A 253 16.59 16.01 -7.07
N ALA A 254 17.26 17.19 -7.14
CA ALA A 254 16.68 18.42 -7.65
C ALA A 254 16.10 18.24 -9.06
N PRO A 255 14.78 18.47 -9.27
CA PRO A 255 14.16 18.39 -10.59
C PRO A 255 14.76 19.41 -11.56
N GLN A 256 14.97 19.00 -12.80
CA GLN A 256 15.56 19.84 -13.83
C GLN A 256 14.72 19.85 -15.12
N GLY A 257 14.94 20.88 -15.97
CA GLY A 257 14.34 21.00 -17.30
C GLY A 257 12.81 20.84 -17.31
N PRO A 258 12.24 20.08 -18.26
CA PRO A 258 10.78 19.94 -18.37
C PRO A 258 10.08 19.34 -17.16
N VAL A 259 10.77 18.52 -16.35
CA VAL A 259 10.23 17.96 -15.11
C VAL A 259 10.03 19.06 -14.09
N ARG A 260 11.06 19.89 -13.88
CA ARG A 260 10.98 21.08 -13.02
C ARG A 260 9.81 21.98 -13.42
N ASP A 261 9.71 22.29 -14.72
CA ASP A 261 8.70 23.21 -15.23
C ASP A 261 7.27 22.66 -15.02
N ARG A 262 7.06 21.34 -15.20
CA ARG A 262 5.77 20.70 -14.88
C ARG A 262 5.43 20.80 -13.40
N ILE A 263 6.38 20.54 -12.50
CA ILE A 263 6.16 20.66 -11.05
C ILE A 263 5.76 22.09 -10.68
N LEU A 264 6.48 23.09 -11.21
CA LEU A 264 6.21 24.51 -10.94
C LEU A 264 4.89 24.98 -11.56
N ALA A 265 4.47 24.40 -12.68
CA ALA A 265 3.15 24.65 -13.26
C ALA A 265 2.01 24.25 -12.29
N HIS A 266 2.20 23.21 -11.45
CA HIS A 266 1.21 22.89 -10.41
C HIS A 266 1.13 23.97 -9.33
N ALA A 267 2.26 24.56 -8.91
CA ALA A 267 2.25 25.67 -7.98
C ALA A 267 1.52 26.89 -8.56
N THR A 268 1.82 27.25 -9.81
CA THR A 268 1.16 28.38 -10.46
C THR A 268 -0.32 28.13 -10.75
N GLY A 269 -0.72 26.86 -10.92
CA GLY A 269 -2.08 26.40 -11.17
C GLY A 269 -2.96 26.21 -9.93
N GLY A 270 -2.44 26.43 -8.70
CA GLY A 270 -3.25 26.43 -7.47
C GLY A 270 -2.88 25.35 -6.44
N ALA A 271 -1.93 24.47 -6.72
CA ALA A 271 -1.45 23.51 -5.75
C ALA A 271 -0.45 24.11 -4.76
N VAL A 272 -0.24 23.43 -3.64
CA VAL A 272 0.89 23.65 -2.74
C VAL A 272 2.03 22.73 -3.19
N VAL A 273 3.15 23.29 -3.62
CA VAL A 273 4.38 22.55 -3.92
C VAL A 273 5.31 22.68 -2.73
N VAL A 274 5.80 21.55 -2.21
CA VAL A 274 6.74 21.51 -1.09
C VAL A 274 8.10 21.07 -1.60
N ALA A 275 9.15 21.82 -1.22
CA ALA A 275 10.52 21.59 -1.64
C ALA A 275 11.49 21.76 -0.46
N ASP A 276 12.60 21.04 -0.47
CA ASP A 276 13.59 21.04 0.60
C ASP A 276 15.02 21.42 0.12
N GLU A 277 15.14 21.99 -1.09
CA GLU A 277 16.43 22.55 -1.55
C GLU A 277 16.56 24.01 -1.12
N PRO A 278 17.54 24.34 -0.25
CA PRO A 278 17.75 25.71 0.21
C PRO A 278 18.53 26.56 -0.80
N GLY A 279 18.51 27.86 -0.60
CA GLY A 279 19.39 28.82 -1.26
C GLY A 279 18.77 29.58 -2.43
N GLU A 280 19.54 30.53 -2.96
CA GLU A 280 19.06 31.44 -4.01
C GLU A 280 18.94 30.79 -5.37
N ARG A 281 19.66 29.69 -5.61
CA ARG A 281 19.65 28.92 -6.87
C ARG A 281 18.80 27.67 -6.80
N ALA A 282 17.98 27.52 -5.74
CA ALA A 282 17.11 26.37 -5.58
C ALA A 282 16.19 26.17 -6.80
N TRP A 283 15.96 24.93 -7.18
CA TRP A 283 15.21 24.58 -8.39
C TRP A 283 13.78 25.15 -8.41
N TRP A 284 13.17 25.33 -7.25
CA TRP A 284 11.80 25.83 -7.10
C TRP A 284 11.65 27.34 -7.28
N ARG A 285 12.74 28.10 -7.31
CA ARG A 285 12.68 29.56 -7.46
C ARG A 285 12.28 29.94 -8.89
N ILE A 286 11.23 30.75 -9.00
CA ILE A 286 10.73 31.34 -10.24
C ILE A 286 10.55 32.86 -10.08
N PRO A 287 10.57 33.64 -11.16
CA PRO A 287 10.26 35.05 -11.11
C PRO A 287 8.85 35.31 -10.56
N GLY A 288 8.70 36.40 -9.80
CA GLY A 288 7.38 36.84 -9.30
C GLY A 288 6.91 36.19 -8.02
N LEU A 289 7.71 35.36 -7.38
CA LEU A 289 7.40 34.84 -6.04
C LEU A 289 7.27 35.96 -5.03
N LYS A 290 6.22 35.89 -4.18
CA LYS A 290 6.02 36.81 -3.06
C LYS A 290 6.07 36.05 -1.77
N LEU A 291 6.98 36.40 -0.86
CA LEU A 291 7.03 35.83 0.47
C LEU A 291 5.73 36.18 1.21
N LEU A 292 5.00 35.13 1.65
CA LEU A 292 3.77 35.25 2.44
C LEU A 292 4.06 35.12 3.92
N ARG A 293 4.89 34.15 4.29
CA ARG A 293 5.25 33.85 5.69
C ARG A 293 6.66 33.27 5.76
N SER A 294 7.36 33.58 6.85
CA SER A 294 8.64 32.97 7.20
C SER A 294 8.53 32.36 8.59
N TYR A 295 8.86 31.10 8.70
CA TYR A 295 8.98 30.34 9.94
C TYR A 295 10.46 30.05 10.23
N GLU A 296 10.75 29.46 11.35
CA GLU A 296 12.12 29.09 11.73
C GLU A 296 12.74 28.13 10.70
N ASP A 297 12.00 27.11 10.30
CA ASP A 297 12.41 25.98 9.46
C ASP A 297 12.05 26.14 7.98
N ARG A 298 11.11 27.02 7.62
CA ARG A 298 10.57 27.13 6.25
C ARG A 298 10.05 28.50 5.89
N GLU A 299 9.88 28.71 4.59
CA GLU A 299 9.25 29.90 4.00
C GLU A 299 8.08 29.49 3.10
N VAL A 300 7.06 30.33 3.06
CA VAL A 300 5.87 30.12 2.20
C VAL A 300 5.79 31.28 1.23
N PHE A 301 5.76 30.97 -0.04
CA PHE A 301 5.66 31.94 -1.13
C PHE A 301 4.35 31.79 -1.89
N ALA A 302 3.73 32.89 -2.31
CA ALA A 302 2.71 32.86 -3.35
C ALA A 302 3.36 32.61 -4.70
N ALA A 303 2.78 31.68 -5.47
CA ALA A 303 3.22 31.31 -6.80
C ALA A 303 1.99 31.19 -7.72
N GLY A 304 1.68 32.25 -8.47
CA GLY A 304 0.44 32.26 -9.28
C GLY A 304 -0.82 32.11 -8.42
N GLN A 305 -1.60 31.04 -8.65
CA GLN A 305 -2.81 30.73 -7.89
C GLN A 305 -2.56 29.84 -6.67
N GLY A 306 -1.36 29.26 -6.55
CA GLY A 306 -1.00 28.37 -5.45
C GLY A 306 0.19 28.88 -4.63
N GLN A 307 0.93 27.96 -4.05
CA GLN A 307 1.99 28.28 -3.10
C GLN A 307 3.20 27.36 -3.29
N ILE A 308 4.38 27.86 -2.92
CA ILE A 308 5.57 27.05 -2.69
C ILE A 308 5.91 27.13 -1.20
N VAL A 309 6.03 26.00 -0.55
CA VAL A 309 6.57 25.85 0.79
C VAL A 309 7.99 25.31 0.64
N ALA A 310 8.97 26.12 1.05
CA ALA A 310 10.38 25.76 0.90
C ALA A 310 11.03 25.64 2.28
N TYR A 311 11.55 24.47 2.60
CA TYR A 311 12.38 24.29 3.79
C TYR A 311 13.68 25.06 3.64
N LYS A 312 14.17 25.63 4.76
CA LYS A 312 15.42 26.39 4.81
C LYS A 312 16.66 25.50 4.84
N GLU A 313 16.46 24.23 5.16
CA GLU A 313 17.46 23.15 5.15
C GLU A 313 16.87 21.90 4.51
N PRO A 314 17.69 20.99 3.96
CA PRO A 314 17.21 19.70 3.48
C PRO A 314 16.50 18.94 4.61
N VAL A 315 15.43 18.23 4.28
CA VAL A 315 14.69 17.41 5.24
C VAL A 315 15.63 16.37 5.85
N SER A 316 15.75 16.40 7.18
CA SER A 316 16.55 15.45 7.96
C SER A 316 15.68 14.41 8.70
N ASP A 317 14.44 14.77 9.06
CA ASP A 317 13.46 13.89 9.68
C ASP A 317 12.28 13.64 8.71
N PRO A 318 12.19 12.42 8.14
CA PRO A 318 11.09 12.09 7.24
C PRO A 318 9.74 12.01 7.94
N GLY A 319 9.71 11.80 9.28
CA GLY A 319 8.49 11.76 10.07
C GLY A 319 7.88 13.13 10.25
N GLU A 320 8.66 14.12 10.60
CA GLU A 320 8.21 15.52 10.68
C GLU A 320 7.75 16.01 9.31
N CYS A 321 8.51 15.71 8.24
CA CYS A 321 8.10 16.05 6.89
C CYS A 321 6.74 15.45 6.53
N ALA A 322 6.50 14.16 6.81
CA ALA A 322 5.22 13.52 6.53
C ALA A 322 4.05 14.19 7.28
N LEU A 323 4.24 14.61 8.53
CA LEU A 323 3.23 15.35 9.30
C LEU A 323 2.98 16.75 8.72
N ASP A 324 4.03 17.44 8.33
CA ASP A 324 3.94 18.76 7.68
C ASP A 324 3.17 18.68 6.36
N LEU A 325 3.43 17.68 5.51
CA LEU A 325 2.69 17.48 4.26
C LEU A 325 1.18 17.35 4.51
N ILE A 326 0.81 16.67 5.59
CA ILE A 326 -0.58 16.50 6.00
C ILE A 326 -1.20 17.84 6.39
N ASP A 327 -0.46 18.67 7.10
CA ASP A 327 -0.94 19.97 7.56
C ASP A 327 -0.99 20.99 6.41
N PHE A 328 -0.01 20.99 5.50
CA PHE A 328 -0.01 21.86 4.31
C PHE A 328 -1.16 21.52 3.35
N ALA A 329 -1.50 20.24 3.17
CA ALA A 329 -2.67 19.86 2.39
C ALA A 329 -3.98 20.39 2.99
N GLY A 330 -4.03 20.49 4.33
CA GLY A 330 -5.21 20.89 5.09
C GLY A 330 -6.16 19.71 5.37
N ARG A 331 -6.94 19.86 6.44
CA ARG A 331 -7.79 18.77 6.94
C ARG A 331 -8.81 18.25 5.93
N ASP A 332 -9.35 19.11 5.10
CA ASP A 332 -10.44 18.78 4.16
C ASP A 332 -9.92 18.11 2.88
N TYR A 333 -8.61 18.11 2.66
CA TYR A 333 -8.00 17.57 1.44
C TYR A 333 -7.28 16.24 1.66
N ARG A 334 -7.45 15.59 2.79
CA ARG A 334 -6.94 14.23 2.99
C ARG A 334 -7.70 13.28 2.06
N PRO A 335 -7.00 12.43 1.27
CA PRO A 335 -7.65 11.48 0.38
C PRO A 335 -8.61 10.54 1.12
N ALA A 336 -8.18 10.06 2.29
CA ALA A 336 -8.96 9.18 3.16
C ALA A 336 -8.74 9.52 4.64
N ARG A 337 -9.71 9.15 5.49
CA ARG A 337 -9.62 9.20 6.95
C ARG A 337 -10.42 8.08 7.57
N LEU A 338 -9.86 7.47 8.61
CA LEU A 338 -10.56 6.50 9.45
C LEU A 338 -10.75 7.06 10.86
N TYR A 339 -11.90 6.74 11.45
CA TYR A 339 -12.20 7.02 12.84
C TYR A 339 -12.65 5.72 13.50
N ASN A 340 -12.34 5.54 14.76
CA ASN A 340 -12.56 4.31 15.53
C ASN A 340 -11.76 3.10 14.98
N ALA A 341 -10.67 3.35 14.25
CA ALA A 341 -9.75 2.35 13.78
C ALA A 341 -8.34 2.72 14.25
N GLN A 342 -7.77 1.95 15.17
CA GLN A 342 -6.47 2.27 15.78
C GLN A 342 -5.29 1.76 14.95
N ALA A 343 -5.46 0.64 14.27
CA ALA A 343 -4.39 -0.08 13.60
C ALA A 343 -4.81 -0.45 12.17
N ALA A 344 -5.14 0.56 11.36
CA ALA A 344 -5.58 0.35 9.98
C ALA A 344 -4.96 1.36 9.03
N VAL A 345 -4.80 0.96 7.78
CA VAL A 345 -4.38 1.82 6.65
C VAL A 345 -5.52 1.90 5.65
N ALA A 346 -5.82 3.12 5.19
CA ALA A 346 -6.82 3.39 4.17
C ALA A 346 -6.17 3.97 2.92
N MET A 347 -6.49 3.42 1.77
CA MET A 347 -5.98 3.85 0.46
C MET A 347 -7.15 4.28 -0.43
N ALA A 348 -7.20 5.55 -0.78
CA ALA A 348 -8.18 6.09 -1.71
C ALA A 348 -7.66 6.00 -3.15
N VAL A 349 -8.44 5.35 -4.01
CA VAL A 349 -8.11 5.13 -5.42
C VAL A 349 -9.27 5.54 -6.32
N LEU A 350 -9.02 5.68 -7.62
CA LEU A 350 -10.08 5.74 -8.60
C LEU A 350 -10.82 4.39 -8.62
N ALA A 351 -12.10 4.37 -8.95
CA ALA A 351 -12.80 3.12 -9.21
C ALA A 351 -12.74 2.76 -10.71
N PRO A 352 -12.95 1.48 -11.08
CA PRO A 352 -13.19 1.10 -12.46
C PRO A 352 -14.36 1.89 -13.05
N ARG A 353 -14.25 2.29 -14.32
CA ARG A 353 -15.31 3.06 -15.00
C ARG A 353 -16.46 2.18 -15.49
N GLU A 354 -16.18 0.90 -15.68
CA GLU A 354 -17.11 -0.08 -16.26
C GLU A 354 -17.17 -1.35 -15.44
N GLY A 355 -18.25 -2.11 -15.62
CA GLY A 355 -18.47 -3.38 -14.95
C GLY A 355 -19.29 -3.28 -13.65
N PRO A 356 -19.54 -4.41 -12.99
CA PRO A 356 -20.44 -4.48 -11.81
C PRO A 356 -19.88 -3.74 -10.57
N LEU A 357 -18.58 -3.43 -10.58
CA LEU A 357 -17.87 -2.70 -9.52
C LEU A 357 -17.48 -1.29 -9.96
N SER A 358 -18.14 -0.77 -11.01
CA SER A 358 -17.89 0.58 -11.52
C SER A 358 -18.29 1.65 -10.50
N GLY A 359 -17.54 2.76 -10.49
CA GLY A 359 -17.77 3.87 -9.61
C GLY A 359 -16.88 5.05 -9.96
N ARG A 360 -16.84 6.04 -9.06
CA ARG A 360 -15.96 7.20 -9.20
C ARG A 360 -14.69 7.07 -8.38
N ALA A 361 -14.80 6.46 -7.21
CA ALA A 361 -13.67 6.22 -6.32
C ALA A 361 -13.88 4.93 -5.52
N ALA A 362 -12.79 4.36 -5.00
CA ALA A 362 -12.83 3.28 -4.05
C ALA A 362 -11.90 3.57 -2.86
N LEU A 363 -12.25 3.06 -1.70
CA LEU A 363 -11.47 3.14 -0.48
C LEU A 363 -11.14 1.73 -0.02
N HIS A 364 -9.87 1.35 -0.11
CA HIS A 364 -9.37 0.09 0.39
C HIS A 364 -8.88 0.26 1.82
N ILE A 365 -9.21 -0.65 2.71
CA ILE A 365 -8.87 -0.59 4.13
C ILE A 365 -8.26 -1.92 4.56
N VAL A 366 -7.10 -1.87 5.20
CA VAL A 366 -6.43 -3.01 5.83
C VAL A 366 -6.39 -2.78 7.33
N ASN A 367 -6.87 -3.75 8.13
CA ASN A 367 -6.83 -3.70 9.59
C ASN A 367 -5.75 -4.64 10.12
N TYR A 368 -4.73 -4.06 10.72
CA TYR A 368 -3.59 -4.78 11.32
C TYR A 368 -3.85 -5.20 12.77
N GLY A 369 -4.91 -4.66 13.37
CA GLY A 369 -5.33 -4.94 14.74
C GLY A 369 -6.32 -6.08 14.88
N GLN A 370 -6.94 -6.16 16.05
CA GLN A 370 -8.09 -7.02 16.30
C GLN A 370 -9.32 -6.51 15.51
N PRO A 371 -10.29 -7.38 15.24
CA PRO A 371 -11.56 -6.94 14.67
C PRO A 371 -12.17 -5.79 15.48
N SER A 372 -12.69 -4.77 14.79
CA SER A 372 -13.26 -3.62 15.47
C SER A 372 -14.52 -4.01 16.26
N GLY A 373 -14.57 -3.63 17.53
CA GLY A 373 -15.76 -3.81 18.40
C GLY A 373 -16.86 -2.78 18.13
N PHE A 374 -16.53 -1.70 17.41
CA PHE A 374 -17.44 -0.61 17.05
C PHE A 374 -17.36 -0.34 15.54
N PRO A 375 -18.38 0.30 14.96
CA PRO A 375 -18.32 0.71 13.56
C PRO A 375 -17.12 1.63 13.29
N VAL A 376 -16.36 1.30 12.25
CA VAL A 376 -15.30 2.16 11.74
C VAL A 376 -15.94 3.18 10.81
N LEU A 377 -15.73 4.47 11.07
CA LEU A 377 -16.18 5.52 10.18
C LEU A 377 -15.07 5.80 9.16
N ALA A 378 -15.37 5.60 7.90
CA ALA A 378 -14.43 5.81 6.81
C ALA A 378 -14.87 7.00 5.96
N ARG A 379 -13.98 7.96 5.76
CA ARG A 379 -14.18 9.14 4.90
C ARG A 379 -13.28 9.07 3.70
N ILE A 380 -13.82 9.50 2.56
CA ILE A 380 -13.08 9.74 1.33
C ILE A 380 -13.38 11.16 0.84
N HIS A 381 -12.36 11.86 0.33
CA HIS A 381 -12.55 13.17 -0.26
C HIS A 381 -13.42 13.10 -1.51
N GLY A 382 -14.35 14.03 -1.64
CA GLY A 382 -15.31 14.12 -2.75
C GLY A 382 -16.76 13.97 -2.32
N HIS A 383 -17.64 14.16 -3.28
CA HIS A 383 -19.08 14.07 -3.10
C HIS A 383 -19.62 12.86 -3.84
N TYR A 384 -20.17 11.93 -3.10
CA TYR A 384 -20.73 10.67 -3.59
C TYR A 384 -22.12 10.47 -2.98
N GLN A 385 -23.02 9.84 -3.73
CA GLN A 385 -24.41 9.63 -3.31
C GLN A 385 -24.65 8.19 -2.87
N GLN A 386 -23.89 7.25 -3.40
CA GLN A 386 -24.03 5.82 -3.16
C GLN A 386 -22.70 5.21 -2.79
N ALA A 387 -22.72 4.18 -1.98
CA ALA A 387 -21.55 3.40 -1.66
C ALA A 387 -21.89 1.93 -1.42
N THR A 388 -21.05 1.05 -1.98
CA THR A 388 -21.14 -0.40 -1.80
C THR A 388 -19.96 -0.87 -0.97
N LEU A 389 -20.25 -1.53 0.16
CA LEU A 389 -19.26 -2.13 1.03
C LEU A 389 -19.02 -3.59 0.62
N LEU A 390 -17.75 -3.93 0.41
CA LEU A 390 -17.26 -5.26 0.08
C LEU A 390 -16.32 -5.75 1.18
N ARG A 391 -16.52 -6.98 1.67
CA ARG A 391 -15.70 -7.62 2.72
C ARG A 391 -15.55 -9.11 2.44
N PRO A 392 -14.45 -9.76 2.87
CA PRO A 392 -14.26 -11.20 2.69
C PRO A 392 -15.30 -12.07 3.39
N GLU A 393 -15.90 -11.55 4.48
CA GLU A 393 -16.80 -12.31 5.36
C GLU A 393 -18.29 -12.15 5.03
N ALA A 394 -18.64 -11.28 4.07
CA ALA A 394 -20.03 -10.93 3.80
C ALA A 394 -20.27 -10.58 2.34
N ASP A 395 -21.50 -10.76 1.90
CA ASP A 395 -21.96 -10.32 0.58
C ASP A 395 -21.85 -8.79 0.44
N PRO A 396 -21.73 -8.28 -0.79
CA PRO A 396 -21.77 -6.85 -1.08
C PRO A 396 -23.02 -6.18 -0.51
N ALA A 397 -22.84 -5.07 0.21
CA ALA A 397 -23.93 -4.36 0.86
C ALA A 397 -23.91 -2.86 0.53
N GLN A 398 -25.10 -2.30 0.21
CA GLN A 398 -25.24 -0.84 0.13
C GLN A 398 -25.13 -0.24 1.53
N VAL A 399 -24.34 0.83 1.64
CA VAL A 399 -24.15 1.55 2.90
C VAL A 399 -24.54 3.01 2.74
N LYS A 400 -25.12 3.57 3.82
CA LYS A 400 -25.53 4.97 3.81
C LYS A 400 -24.31 5.89 3.72
N VAL A 401 -24.37 6.81 2.77
CA VAL A 401 -23.37 7.88 2.63
C VAL A 401 -23.87 9.13 3.36
N ALA A 402 -23.03 9.65 4.25
CA ALA A 402 -23.24 10.94 4.91
C ALA A 402 -22.23 11.96 4.37
N ARG A 403 -22.68 13.20 4.11
CA ARG A 403 -21.81 14.29 3.72
C ARG A 403 -21.10 14.88 4.95
N ARG A 404 -19.78 15.12 4.85
CA ARG A 404 -18.96 15.74 5.90
C ARG A 404 -18.01 16.77 5.29
N GLY A 405 -18.49 18.00 5.11
CA GLY A 405 -17.72 19.04 4.41
C GLY A 405 -17.43 18.63 2.96
N ALA A 406 -16.16 18.55 2.60
CA ALA A 406 -15.67 18.14 1.29
C ALA A 406 -15.56 16.60 1.13
N ALA A 407 -15.98 15.82 2.13
CA ALA A 407 -15.85 14.36 2.11
C ALA A 407 -17.20 13.64 2.22
N ALA A 408 -17.24 12.42 1.72
CA ALA A 408 -18.26 11.42 1.99
C ALA A 408 -17.82 10.49 3.12
N GLU A 409 -18.74 10.15 4.02
CA GLU A 409 -18.53 9.27 5.16
C GLU A 409 -19.47 8.08 5.11
N VAL A 410 -18.93 6.91 5.39
CA VAL A 410 -19.68 5.67 5.56
C VAL A 410 -19.31 5.00 6.87
N ALA A 411 -20.24 4.21 7.43
CA ALA A 411 -19.99 3.36 8.58
C ALA A 411 -19.77 1.92 8.12
N ILE A 412 -18.65 1.34 8.53
CA ILE A 412 -18.32 -0.08 8.34
C ILE A 412 -18.65 -0.76 9.68
N PRO A 413 -19.71 -1.61 9.73
CA PRO A 413 -20.20 -2.15 11.00
C PRO A 413 -19.15 -2.94 11.79
N GLN A 414 -18.35 -3.71 11.07
CA GLN A 414 -17.24 -4.47 11.62
C GLN A 414 -16.13 -4.55 10.58
N LEU A 415 -14.92 -4.20 10.98
CA LEU A 415 -13.71 -4.34 10.16
C LEU A 415 -12.85 -5.47 10.76
N VAL A 416 -12.79 -6.61 10.07
CA VAL A 416 -12.00 -7.78 10.53
C VAL A 416 -10.57 -7.66 10.03
N ARG A 417 -10.31 -7.85 8.73
CA ARG A 417 -8.98 -7.75 8.12
C ARG A 417 -8.94 -6.77 6.98
N ALA A 418 -9.91 -6.87 6.07
CA ALA A 418 -9.94 -6.07 4.87
C ALA A 418 -11.36 -5.61 4.55
N ALA A 419 -11.46 -4.43 3.95
CA ALA A 419 -12.71 -3.94 3.36
C ALA A 419 -12.40 -3.06 2.16
N THR A 420 -13.33 -3.01 1.23
CA THR A 420 -13.34 -2.03 0.15
C THR A 420 -14.70 -1.37 0.10
N VAL A 421 -14.72 -0.04 -0.03
CA VAL A 421 -15.93 0.73 -0.27
C VAL A 421 -15.83 1.35 -1.64
N VAL A 422 -16.78 1.03 -2.52
CA VAL A 422 -16.89 1.64 -3.86
C VAL A 422 -17.92 2.74 -3.82
N PHE A 423 -17.54 3.95 -4.22
CA PHE A 423 -18.38 5.15 -4.22
C PHE A 423 -18.81 5.54 -5.63
N ALA A 424 -20.08 5.89 -5.79
CA ALA A 424 -20.67 6.34 -7.05
C ALA A 424 -21.36 7.73 -6.95
#